data_1f9749b0d8da7243a243fcb0dfb417f9
#
_entry.id   1f9749b0d8da7243a243fcb0dfb417f9
#
_cell.length_a   1.000
_cell.length_b   1.000
_cell.length_c   1.000
_cell.angle_alpha   90.00
_cell.angle_beta   90.00
_cell.angle_gamma   90.00
#
_symmetry.space_group_name_H-M   'P 1'
#
loop_
_entity.id
_entity.type
_entity.pdbx_description
1 polymer ?
#
loop_
_entity_poly.entity_id
_entity_poly.type
_entity_poly.pdbx_seq_one_letter_code
_entity_poly.pdbx_strand_id
1 'polypeptide(L)'
;MRIKLTAGQAVSVHGWWRARESLTWPDVLAKEGLTLAYLLSLNIPEQDLHLLQPDLQAWIRAERAGLADCPRMRLWEAHPIRDFKADLADLISMGWPPDSLARMGVGYADLQALGVTPETMGLFNYTLLMWATLGFQRAHAEHVPPNTLFRLFKMSKQDVLASLR
;
A
#
# COMPACT_ATOMS: atom_id res chain seq x y z
N MET A 1 23.28 7.76 -22.30
CA MET A 1 22.70 9.10 -22.62
C MET A 1 21.48 9.31 -21.73
N ARG A 2 21.52 10.25 -20.82
CA ARG A 2 20.35 10.58 -19.98
C ARG A 2 19.47 11.56 -20.73
N ILE A 3 18.32 11.12 -21.17
CA ILE A 3 17.31 12.02 -21.77
C ILE A 3 16.58 12.68 -20.60
N LYS A 4 16.63 14.01 -20.53
CA LYS A 4 15.82 14.78 -19.59
C LYS A 4 14.50 15.14 -20.27
N LEU A 5 13.37 14.77 -19.68
CA LEU A 5 12.08 15.32 -20.09
C LEU A 5 12.02 16.81 -19.72
N THR A 6 11.59 17.61 -20.68
CA THR A 6 11.13 18.96 -20.40
C THR A 6 9.73 18.89 -19.78
N ALA A 7 9.30 19.95 -19.12
CA ALA A 7 7.94 20.07 -18.61
C ALA A 7 6.89 19.79 -19.71
N GLY A 8 7.11 20.26 -20.93
CA GLY A 8 6.23 20.00 -22.07
C GLY A 8 6.17 18.52 -22.47
N GLN A 9 7.28 17.80 -22.39
CA GLN A 9 7.30 16.36 -22.66
C GLN A 9 6.59 15.57 -21.56
N ALA A 10 6.75 15.96 -20.28
CA ALA A 10 6.00 15.38 -19.17
C ALA A 10 4.48 15.58 -19.35
N VAL A 11 4.05 16.76 -19.77
CA VAL A 11 2.65 17.06 -20.07
C VAL A 11 2.14 16.21 -21.25
N SER A 12 2.97 15.97 -22.27
CA SER A 12 2.62 15.11 -23.41
C SER A 12 2.41 13.67 -22.99
N VAL A 13 3.27 13.12 -22.15
CA VAL A 13 3.11 11.78 -21.57
C VAL A 13 1.81 11.70 -20.76
N HIS A 14 1.53 12.71 -19.96
CA HIS A 14 0.32 12.81 -19.17
C HIS A 14 -0.94 12.92 -20.06
N GLY A 15 -0.91 13.75 -21.09
CA GLY A 15 -2.03 13.91 -22.03
C GLY A 15 -2.33 12.62 -22.79
N TRP A 16 -1.31 11.92 -23.20
CA TRP A 16 -1.43 10.62 -23.86
C TRP A 16 -2.06 9.57 -22.93
N TRP A 17 -1.66 9.54 -21.67
CA TRP A 17 -2.22 8.61 -20.68
C TRP A 17 -3.71 8.91 -20.41
N ARG A 18 -4.12 10.19 -20.31
CA ARG A 18 -5.52 10.57 -20.14
C ARG A 18 -6.45 10.00 -21.20
N ALA A 19 -5.97 9.82 -22.40
CA ALA A 19 -6.78 9.24 -23.48
C ALA A 19 -7.05 7.74 -23.28
N ARG A 20 -6.46 7.10 -22.26
CA ARG A 20 -6.53 5.66 -22.00
C ARG A 20 -7.06 5.37 -20.60
N GLU A 21 -8.24 5.88 -20.29
CA GLU A 21 -8.84 5.94 -18.94
C GLU A 21 -8.99 4.60 -18.21
N SER A 22 -8.93 3.46 -18.89
CA SER A 22 -9.12 2.15 -18.30
C SER A 22 -7.83 1.42 -17.89
N LEU A 23 -6.67 2.01 -18.13
CA LEU A 23 -5.37 1.40 -17.85
C LEU A 23 -4.68 2.08 -16.67
N THR A 24 -4.07 1.27 -15.81
CA THR A 24 -3.16 1.78 -14.78
C THR A 24 -1.84 2.25 -15.42
N TRP A 25 -1.09 3.10 -14.72
CA TRP A 25 0.22 3.54 -15.21
C TRP A 25 1.18 2.38 -15.49
N PRO A 26 1.32 1.36 -14.63
CA PRO A 26 2.13 0.20 -14.94
C PRO A 26 1.74 -0.50 -16.24
N ASP A 27 0.44 -0.66 -16.49
CA ASP A 27 -0.06 -1.30 -17.71
C ASP A 27 0.26 -0.49 -18.95
N VAL A 28 0.07 0.83 -18.87
CA VAL A 28 0.38 1.75 -19.97
C VAL A 28 1.87 1.74 -20.28
N LEU A 29 2.72 1.87 -19.27
CA LEU A 29 4.15 1.90 -19.44
C LEU A 29 4.69 0.58 -20.01
N ALA A 30 4.18 -0.55 -19.51
CA ALA A 30 4.56 -1.88 -20.00
C ALA A 30 4.13 -2.08 -21.46
N LYS A 31 2.90 -1.67 -21.80
CA LYS A 31 2.33 -1.84 -23.13
C LYS A 31 3.07 -1.05 -24.22
N GLU A 32 3.52 0.15 -23.91
CA GLU A 32 4.20 1.03 -24.85
C GLU A 32 5.73 0.97 -24.76
N GLY A 33 6.25 0.02 -23.97
CA GLY A 33 7.67 -0.09 -23.71
C GLY A 33 8.26 0.99 -22.82
N LEU A 34 7.41 1.84 -22.23
CA LEU A 34 7.79 2.79 -21.20
C LEU A 34 7.71 2.11 -19.84
N THR A 35 8.71 2.31 -19.01
CA THR A 35 8.75 1.77 -17.65
C THR A 35 8.83 2.88 -16.63
N LEU A 36 8.44 2.60 -15.38
CA LEU A 36 8.66 3.54 -14.29
C LEU A 36 10.16 3.86 -14.15
N ALA A 37 11.03 2.86 -14.29
CA ALA A 37 12.48 3.06 -14.28
C ALA A 37 12.91 4.08 -15.34
N TYR A 38 12.31 4.03 -16.52
CA TYR A 38 12.56 5.03 -17.58
C TYR A 38 12.13 6.42 -17.17
N LEU A 39 10.90 6.58 -16.64
CA LEU A 39 10.41 7.87 -16.15
C LEU A 39 11.27 8.43 -15.02
N LEU A 40 11.67 7.60 -14.08
CA LEU A 40 12.57 7.99 -13.00
C LEU A 40 13.95 8.42 -13.54
N SER A 41 14.44 7.75 -14.60
CA SER A 41 15.72 8.09 -15.25
C SER A 41 15.71 9.47 -15.91
N LEU A 42 14.53 10.01 -16.24
CA LEU A 42 14.38 11.32 -16.84
C LEU A 42 14.61 12.46 -15.86
N ASN A 43 14.71 12.16 -14.56
CA ASN A 43 14.98 13.13 -13.49
C ASN A 43 14.06 14.36 -13.55
N ILE A 44 12.74 14.14 -13.68
CA ILE A 44 11.74 15.21 -13.69
C ILE A 44 11.91 16.02 -12.40
N PRO A 45 12.15 17.35 -12.45
CA PRO A 45 12.28 18.16 -11.25
C PRO A 45 11.01 18.13 -10.41
N GLU A 46 11.14 18.19 -9.09
CA GLU A 46 9.99 18.17 -8.18
C GLU A 46 8.98 19.28 -8.50
N GLN A 47 9.46 20.45 -8.89
CA GLN A 47 8.62 21.57 -9.29
C GLN A 47 7.77 21.31 -10.53
N ASP A 48 8.17 20.36 -11.38
CA ASP A 48 7.45 20.02 -12.61
C ASP A 48 6.49 18.84 -12.41
N LEU A 49 6.55 18.15 -11.28
CA LEU A 49 5.67 17.00 -11.00
C LEU A 49 4.19 17.39 -10.99
N HIS A 50 3.86 18.63 -10.63
CA HIS A 50 2.48 19.12 -10.64
C HIS A 50 1.84 19.13 -12.03
N LEU A 51 2.64 19.04 -13.10
CA LEU A 51 2.16 18.93 -14.49
C LEU A 51 1.68 17.50 -14.82
N LEU A 52 2.02 16.52 -14.00
CA LEU A 52 1.60 15.14 -14.16
C LEU A 52 0.29 14.90 -13.41
N GLN A 53 -0.37 13.78 -13.74
CA GLN A 53 -1.52 13.36 -12.95
C GLN A 53 -1.13 13.06 -11.50
N PRO A 54 -2.06 13.28 -10.53
CA PRO A 54 -1.79 13.03 -9.10
C PRO A 54 -1.28 11.63 -8.80
N ASP A 55 -1.83 10.62 -9.45
CA ASP A 55 -1.41 9.22 -9.24
C ASP A 55 0.04 8.98 -9.65
N LEU A 56 0.45 9.55 -10.79
CA LEU A 56 1.83 9.45 -11.25
C LEU A 56 2.78 10.26 -10.36
N GLN A 57 2.38 11.44 -9.92
CA GLN A 57 3.16 12.24 -8.98
C GLN A 57 3.40 11.45 -7.68
N ALA A 58 2.33 10.87 -7.12
CA ALA A 58 2.40 10.06 -5.91
C ALA A 58 3.34 8.87 -6.11
N TRP A 59 3.22 8.18 -7.24
CA TRP A 59 4.04 7.02 -7.54
C TRP A 59 5.53 7.37 -7.70
N ILE A 60 5.86 8.42 -8.45
CA ILE A 60 7.23 8.90 -8.61
C ILE A 60 7.83 9.31 -7.25
N ARG A 61 7.06 10.02 -6.42
CA ARG A 61 7.50 10.41 -5.08
C ARG A 61 7.71 9.19 -4.18
N ALA A 62 6.80 8.22 -4.23
CA ALA A 62 6.91 6.99 -3.46
C ALA A 62 8.16 6.19 -3.84
N GLU A 63 8.44 6.05 -5.12
CA GLU A 63 9.65 5.37 -5.60
C GLU A 63 10.93 6.09 -5.19
N ARG A 64 10.94 7.43 -5.23
CA ARG A 64 12.09 8.23 -4.78
C ARG A 64 12.32 8.17 -3.29
N ALA A 65 11.24 8.16 -2.51
CA ALA A 65 11.26 8.09 -1.06
C ALA A 65 11.55 6.68 -0.51
N GLY A 66 11.15 5.66 -1.29
CA GLY A 66 11.06 4.29 -0.81
C GLY A 66 9.77 4.00 -0.03
N LEU A 67 9.39 2.74 0.02
CA LEU A 67 8.11 2.31 0.61
C LEU A 67 7.99 2.72 2.09
N ALA A 68 9.06 2.57 2.86
CA ALA A 68 9.06 2.86 4.30
C ALA A 68 8.72 4.32 4.64
N ASP A 69 9.05 5.25 3.74
CA ASP A 69 8.82 6.68 3.93
C ASP A 69 7.46 7.17 3.41
N CYS A 70 6.73 6.33 2.67
CA CYS A 70 5.44 6.73 2.08
C CYS A 70 4.43 7.28 3.09
N PRO A 71 4.20 6.65 4.26
CA PRO A 71 3.27 7.20 5.25
C PRO A 71 3.72 8.55 5.81
N ARG A 72 5.02 8.71 6.07
CA ARG A 72 5.59 9.98 6.57
C ARG A 72 5.38 11.11 5.57
N MET A 73 5.50 10.83 4.28
CA MET A 73 5.28 11.78 3.20
C MET A 73 3.81 11.89 2.77
N ARG A 74 2.90 11.16 3.42
CA ARG A 74 1.46 11.10 3.10
C ARG A 74 1.16 10.68 1.67
N LEU A 75 1.92 9.75 1.15
CA LEU A 75 1.74 9.18 -0.19
C LEU A 75 0.75 8.00 -0.13
N TRP A 76 -0.51 8.30 0.16
CA TRP A 76 -1.56 7.32 0.42
C TRP A 76 -2.02 6.56 -0.82
N GLU A 77 -1.75 7.07 -2.01
CA GLU A 77 -2.07 6.42 -3.29
C GLU A 77 -1.13 5.26 -3.61
N ALA A 78 0.04 5.20 -2.99
CA ALA A 78 0.96 4.09 -3.11
C ALA A 78 0.40 2.86 -2.37
N HIS A 79 0.26 1.74 -3.07
CA HIS A 79 -0.22 0.49 -2.46
C HIS A 79 0.97 -0.45 -2.23
N PRO A 80 1.29 -0.81 -0.97
CA PRO A 80 2.50 -1.57 -0.67
C PRO A 80 2.61 -2.89 -1.43
N ILE A 81 1.52 -3.63 -1.51
CA ILE A 81 1.52 -4.96 -2.14
C ILE A 81 1.47 -4.84 -3.66
N ARG A 82 0.56 -4.01 -4.18
CA ARG A 82 0.34 -3.87 -5.62
C ARG A 82 1.53 -3.21 -6.32
N ASP A 83 2.01 -2.10 -5.77
CA ASP A 83 2.98 -1.22 -6.43
C ASP A 83 4.42 -1.56 -6.08
N PHE A 84 4.69 -2.04 -4.85
CA PHE A 84 6.03 -2.34 -4.35
C PHE A 84 6.32 -3.82 -4.16
N LYS A 85 5.32 -4.69 -4.39
CA LYS A 85 5.44 -6.14 -4.19
C LYS A 85 5.90 -6.51 -2.77
N ALA A 86 5.50 -5.70 -1.79
CA ALA A 86 5.80 -5.99 -0.39
C ALA A 86 5.19 -7.32 0.03
N ASP A 87 5.97 -8.12 0.71
CA ASP A 87 5.52 -9.36 1.34
C ASP A 87 5.17 -9.14 2.81
N LEU A 88 4.75 -10.20 3.49
CA LEU A 88 4.37 -10.15 4.89
C LEU A 88 5.55 -9.73 5.80
N ALA A 89 6.77 -10.21 5.50
CA ALA A 89 7.97 -9.86 6.26
C ALA A 89 8.29 -8.37 6.12
N ASP A 90 8.13 -7.81 4.94
CA ASP A 90 8.32 -6.37 4.69
C ASP A 90 7.35 -5.55 5.53
N LEU A 91 6.05 -5.90 5.51
CA LEU A 91 5.02 -5.18 6.26
C LEU A 91 5.23 -5.25 7.76
N ILE A 92 5.66 -6.41 8.28
CA ILE A 92 5.97 -6.58 9.70
C ILE A 92 7.19 -5.73 10.07
N SER A 93 8.24 -5.75 9.26
CA SER A 93 9.49 -5.03 9.55
C SER A 93 9.33 -3.52 9.53
N MET A 94 8.44 -2.98 8.69
CA MET A 94 8.15 -1.55 8.64
C MET A 94 7.42 -1.04 9.88
N GLY A 95 6.67 -1.89 10.57
CA GLY A 95 6.02 -1.55 11.82
C GLY A 95 5.00 -0.41 11.71
N TRP A 96 4.37 -0.23 10.57
CA TRP A 96 3.40 0.85 10.37
C TRP A 96 2.17 0.66 11.25
N PRO A 97 1.57 1.76 11.74
CA PRO A 97 0.26 1.67 12.38
C PRO A 97 -0.80 1.22 11.37
N PRO A 98 -1.87 0.53 11.83
CA PRO A 98 -2.89 0.01 10.93
C PRO A 98 -3.61 1.10 10.12
N ASP A 99 -3.70 2.30 10.67
CA ASP A 99 -4.28 3.46 9.97
C ASP A 99 -3.51 3.80 8.68
N SER A 100 -2.19 3.69 8.70
CA SER A 100 -1.36 3.89 7.49
C SER A 100 -1.63 2.82 6.44
N LEU A 101 -1.71 1.54 6.83
CA LEU A 101 -2.05 0.45 5.92
C LEU A 101 -3.44 0.65 5.32
N ALA A 102 -4.42 0.99 6.14
CA ALA A 102 -5.80 1.22 5.68
C ALA A 102 -5.88 2.37 4.67
N ARG A 103 -5.17 3.48 4.93
CA ARG A 103 -5.11 4.62 4.00
C ARG A 103 -4.44 4.28 2.68
N MET A 104 -3.48 3.37 2.68
CA MET A 104 -2.82 2.88 1.47
C MET A 104 -3.59 1.73 0.79
N GLY A 105 -4.80 1.45 1.24
CA GLY A 105 -5.70 0.46 0.62
C GLY A 105 -5.49 -0.97 1.05
N VAL A 106 -4.69 -1.24 2.08
CA VAL A 106 -4.44 -2.60 2.60
C VAL A 106 -5.42 -2.91 3.72
N GLY A 107 -6.20 -3.96 3.55
CA GLY A 107 -7.11 -4.49 4.55
C GLY A 107 -6.72 -5.88 5.04
N TYR A 108 -7.48 -6.40 6.01
CA TYR A 108 -7.25 -7.74 6.56
C TYR A 108 -7.29 -8.83 5.49
N ALA A 109 -8.19 -8.70 4.50
CA ALA A 109 -8.28 -9.66 3.39
C ALA A 109 -6.98 -9.70 2.56
N ASP A 110 -6.34 -8.56 2.34
CA ASP A 110 -5.07 -8.49 1.61
C ASP A 110 -3.95 -9.17 2.41
N LEU A 111 -3.94 -8.98 3.72
CA LEU A 111 -2.98 -9.62 4.61
C LEU A 111 -3.21 -11.14 4.68
N GLN A 112 -4.45 -11.60 4.67
CA GLN A 112 -4.76 -13.03 4.56
C GLN A 112 -4.25 -13.63 3.25
N ALA A 113 -4.41 -12.92 2.15
CA ALA A 113 -3.89 -13.33 0.84
C ALA A 113 -2.35 -13.43 0.82
N LEU A 114 -1.66 -12.64 1.64
CA LEU A 114 -0.21 -12.73 1.86
C LEU A 114 0.21 -13.85 2.82
N GLY A 115 -0.74 -14.53 3.45
CA GLY A 115 -0.47 -15.63 4.37
C GLY A 115 -0.57 -15.30 5.85
N VAL A 116 -1.16 -14.17 6.23
CA VAL A 116 -1.47 -13.88 7.64
C VAL A 116 -2.43 -14.94 8.18
N THR A 117 -2.07 -15.52 9.30
CA THR A 117 -2.89 -16.44 10.08
C THR A 117 -3.06 -15.91 11.50
N PRO A 118 -4.01 -16.45 12.30
CA PRO A 118 -4.11 -16.06 13.71
C PRO A 118 -2.81 -16.19 14.48
N GLU A 119 -1.98 -17.16 14.14
CA GLU A 119 -0.68 -17.38 14.77
C GLU A 119 0.33 -16.28 14.45
N THR A 120 0.31 -15.76 13.23
CA THR A 120 1.24 -14.72 12.77
C THR A 120 0.76 -13.29 13.03
N MET A 121 -0.51 -13.09 13.35
CA MET A 121 -1.07 -11.77 13.70
C MET A 121 -0.30 -11.11 14.84
N GLY A 122 0.20 -11.88 15.80
CA GLY A 122 0.99 -11.36 16.92
C GLY A 122 2.28 -10.65 16.54
N LEU A 123 2.82 -10.93 15.36
CA LEU A 123 4.05 -10.31 14.85
C LEU A 123 3.86 -8.82 14.50
N PHE A 124 2.64 -8.39 14.28
CA PHE A 124 2.32 -6.98 14.03
C PHE A 124 2.23 -6.14 15.31
N ASN A 125 2.09 -6.75 16.46
CA ASN A 125 1.86 -6.07 17.75
C ASN A 125 0.63 -5.16 17.76
N TYR A 126 -0.39 -5.50 17.03
CA TYR A 126 -1.63 -4.75 16.96
C TYR A 126 -2.62 -5.19 18.05
N THR A 127 -3.36 -4.24 18.58
CA THR A 127 -4.50 -4.51 19.46
C THR A 127 -5.70 -5.04 18.66
N LEU A 128 -6.71 -5.55 19.35
CA LEU A 128 -7.96 -5.99 18.70
C LEU A 128 -8.62 -4.86 17.89
N LEU A 129 -8.64 -3.63 18.44
CA LEU A 129 -9.21 -2.47 17.74
C LEU A 129 -8.41 -2.10 16.49
N MET A 130 -7.09 -2.24 16.53
CA MET A 130 -6.23 -2.02 15.37
C MET A 130 -6.52 -3.02 14.26
N TRP A 131 -6.70 -4.29 14.60
CA TRP A 131 -7.12 -5.31 13.62
C TRP A 131 -8.52 -5.06 13.07
N ALA A 132 -9.44 -4.59 13.93
CA ALA A 132 -10.78 -4.19 13.49
C ALA A 132 -10.74 -3.04 12.47
N THR A 133 -9.83 -2.09 12.64
CA THR A 133 -9.59 -1.00 11.67
C THR A 133 -9.22 -1.53 10.29
N LEU A 134 -8.51 -2.65 10.22
CA LEU A 134 -8.14 -3.31 8.97
C LEU A 134 -9.23 -4.23 8.40
N GLY A 135 -10.34 -4.39 9.11
CA GLY A 135 -11.46 -5.23 8.67
C GLY A 135 -11.52 -6.62 9.30
N PHE A 136 -10.75 -6.86 10.37
CA PHE A 136 -10.94 -8.06 11.19
C PHE A 136 -12.28 -7.99 11.92
N GLN A 137 -13.14 -8.94 11.65
CA GLN A 137 -14.51 -8.94 12.11
C GLN A 137 -14.82 -10.16 12.99
N ARG A 138 -15.98 -10.11 13.64
CA ARG A 138 -16.49 -11.22 14.46
C ARG A 138 -16.46 -12.57 13.73
N ALA A 139 -16.89 -12.62 12.47
CA ALA A 139 -16.86 -13.84 11.66
C ALA A 139 -15.47 -14.46 11.54
N HIS A 140 -14.43 -13.65 11.49
CA HIS A 140 -13.05 -14.13 11.48
C HIS A 140 -12.66 -14.71 12.84
N ALA A 141 -13.01 -14.02 13.92
CA ALA A 141 -12.68 -14.44 15.29
C ALA A 141 -13.40 -15.72 15.72
N GLU A 142 -14.59 -15.98 15.21
CA GLU A 142 -15.37 -17.19 15.51
C GLU A 142 -14.61 -18.47 15.18
N HIS A 143 -13.80 -18.47 14.15
CA HIS A 143 -12.98 -19.61 13.72
C HIS A 143 -11.64 -19.73 14.44
N VAL A 144 -11.27 -18.77 15.27
CA VAL A 144 -9.99 -18.78 16.00
C VAL A 144 -10.16 -19.47 17.35
N PRO A 145 -9.25 -20.39 17.72
CA PRO A 145 -9.29 -21.04 19.03
C PRO A 145 -9.19 -20.05 20.20
N PRO A 146 -9.88 -20.28 21.32
CA PRO A 146 -9.85 -19.38 22.49
C PRO A 146 -8.44 -19.09 23.00
N ASN A 147 -7.56 -20.09 23.05
CA ASN A 147 -6.19 -19.93 23.51
C ASN A 147 -5.37 -19.01 22.60
N THR A 148 -5.61 -19.05 21.29
CA THR A 148 -4.96 -18.17 20.32
C THR A 148 -5.41 -16.74 20.51
N LEU A 149 -6.71 -16.50 20.67
CA LEU A 149 -7.27 -15.17 20.93
C LEU A 149 -6.74 -14.59 22.26
N PHE A 150 -6.66 -15.41 23.29
CA PHE A 150 -6.10 -14.97 24.57
C PHE A 150 -4.63 -14.61 24.45
N ARG A 151 -3.85 -15.40 23.73
CA ARG A 151 -2.43 -15.11 23.46
C ARG A 151 -2.25 -13.79 22.69
N LEU A 152 -3.10 -13.54 21.69
CA LEU A 152 -3.02 -12.34 20.84
C LEU A 152 -3.46 -11.07 21.58
N PHE A 153 -4.60 -11.13 22.27
CA PHE A 153 -5.31 -9.93 22.74
C PHE A 153 -5.45 -9.88 24.28
N LYS A 154 -5.03 -10.93 24.98
CA LYS A 154 -5.22 -11.06 26.45
C LYS A 154 -6.70 -10.96 26.85
N MET A 155 -7.59 -11.41 26.00
CA MET A 155 -9.03 -11.39 26.18
C MET A 155 -9.62 -12.79 26.01
N SER A 156 -10.73 -13.07 26.69
CA SER A 156 -11.50 -14.30 26.41
C SER A 156 -12.11 -14.24 25.01
N LYS A 157 -12.40 -15.39 24.42
CA LYS A 157 -13.09 -15.46 23.13
C LYS A 157 -14.44 -14.72 23.18
N GLN A 158 -15.17 -14.84 24.27
CA GLN A 158 -16.44 -14.18 24.44
C GLN A 158 -16.30 -12.65 24.41
N ASP A 159 -15.29 -12.10 25.10
CA ASP A 159 -15.02 -10.66 25.10
C ASP A 159 -14.55 -10.16 23.73
N VAL A 160 -13.73 -10.94 23.03
CA VAL A 160 -13.31 -10.61 21.66
C VAL A 160 -14.52 -10.54 20.72
N LEU A 161 -15.40 -11.54 20.77
CA LEU A 161 -16.60 -11.56 19.92
C LEU A 161 -17.57 -10.43 20.26
N ALA A 162 -17.67 -10.06 21.53
CA ALA A 162 -18.52 -8.93 21.96
C ALA A 162 -17.96 -7.58 21.50
N SER A 163 -16.64 -7.46 21.31
CA SER A 163 -15.95 -6.22 20.91
C SER A 163 -15.92 -6.02 19.39
N LEU A 164 -16.23 -7.03 18.60
CA LEU A 164 -16.19 -7.00 17.13
C LEU A 164 -17.61 -6.94 16.54
N ARG A 165 -17.69 -6.34 15.37
CA ARG A 165 -18.91 -6.33 14.55
C ARG A 165 -19.02 -7.55 13.66
#